data_0c6697c3e22711a4be73994db420fa29
#
_entry.id   0c6697c3e22711a4be73994db420fa29
#
_cell.length_a   1.000
_cell.length_b   1.000
_cell.length_c   1.000
_cell.angle_alpha   90.00
_cell.angle_beta   90.00
_cell.angle_gamma   90.00
#
_symmetry.space_group_name_H-M   'P 1'
#
loop_
_entity.id
_entity.type
_entity.pdbx_description
1 polymer ?
#
loop_
_entity_poly.entity_id
_entity_poly.type
_entity_poly.pdbx_seq_one_letter_code
_entity_poly.pdbx_strand_id
1 'polypeptide(L)'
;MIRIITDSAADFEPHELKENNIYCVPMQISFNDVEYKENENLSKEQFYELLEKCDCFPKTSQPAPHDFEVLLKEFMKNNDECIIITVSSSLSGTYQNASLVKNILAYENCYIVDSLNAAAGERLLTDYAIKLRNDGKSAKEIFGELEILKTKIKLYACLDTLEYLHRGGRLSKTAYTVGMIANIKPVIHILKDGTIKVSPKL
;
A
#
# COMPACT_ATOMS: atom_id res chain seq x y z
N MET A 1 8.44 1.09 -22.50
CA MET A 1 9.14 1.35 -21.21
C MET A 1 8.52 0.51 -20.11
N ILE A 2 9.21 0.35 -18.94
CA ILE A 2 8.61 -0.30 -17.76
C ILE A 2 8.07 0.78 -16.83
N ARG A 3 6.76 0.80 -16.61
CA ARG A 3 6.06 1.67 -15.68
C ARG A 3 5.87 0.96 -14.36
N ILE A 4 6.16 1.64 -13.27
CA ILE A 4 5.96 1.11 -11.91
C ILE A 4 4.84 1.93 -11.26
N ILE A 5 3.84 1.22 -10.72
CA ILE A 5 2.75 1.79 -9.92
C ILE A 5 2.86 1.21 -8.52
N THR A 6 2.67 2.04 -7.51
CA THR A 6 2.40 1.64 -6.14
C THR A 6 1.13 2.31 -5.65
N ASP A 7 0.61 1.93 -4.49
CA ASP A 7 -0.43 2.71 -3.81
C ASP A 7 0.17 3.59 -2.70
N SER A 8 -0.62 4.50 -2.16
CA SER A 8 -0.12 5.48 -1.21
C SER A 8 0.26 4.88 0.16
N ALA A 9 -0.13 3.62 0.46
CA ALA A 9 0.32 2.93 1.66
C ALA A 9 1.83 2.61 1.65
N ALA A 10 2.51 2.70 0.50
CA ALA A 10 3.97 2.62 0.41
C ALA A 10 4.69 3.86 0.96
N ASP A 11 3.96 4.93 1.24
CA ASP A 11 4.45 6.13 1.95
C ASP A 11 5.58 6.88 1.23
N PHE A 12 5.51 6.95 -0.12
CA PHE A 12 6.39 7.80 -0.91
C PHE A 12 5.95 9.26 -0.85
N GLU A 13 6.93 10.16 -0.72
CA GLU A 13 6.67 11.59 -0.86
C GLU A 13 6.49 11.97 -2.34
N PRO A 14 5.73 13.02 -2.68
CA PRO A 14 5.48 13.42 -4.07
C PRO A 14 6.76 13.69 -4.87
N HIS A 15 7.81 14.23 -4.25
CA HIS A 15 9.08 14.45 -4.92
C HIS A 15 9.80 13.14 -5.27
N GLU A 16 9.75 12.13 -4.39
CA GLU A 16 10.34 10.82 -4.60
C GLU A 16 9.67 10.06 -5.76
N LEU A 17 8.33 10.17 -5.87
CA LEU A 17 7.59 9.58 -7.01
C LEU A 17 8.09 10.14 -8.33
N LYS A 18 8.28 11.46 -8.39
CA LYS A 18 8.75 12.17 -9.59
C LYS A 18 10.21 11.82 -9.92
N GLU A 19 11.10 11.85 -8.93
CA GLU A 19 12.53 11.54 -9.10
C GLU A 19 12.74 10.12 -9.60
N ASN A 20 11.96 9.17 -9.09
CA ASN A 20 12.04 7.77 -9.46
C ASN A 20 11.18 7.39 -10.67
N ASN A 21 10.42 8.33 -11.24
CA ASN A 21 9.51 8.09 -12.35
C ASN A 21 8.59 6.89 -12.08
N ILE A 22 7.87 6.96 -10.96
CA ILE A 22 6.86 5.98 -10.54
C ILE A 22 5.51 6.67 -10.33
N TYR A 23 4.45 5.90 -10.41
CA TYR A 23 3.08 6.37 -10.26
C TYR A 23 2.52 5.86 -8.92
N CYS A 24 1.71 6.66 -8.29
CA CYS A 24 1.03 6.30 -7.05
C CYS A 24 -0.47 6.42 -7.23
N VAL A 25 -1.22 5.38 -6.89
CA VAL A 25 -2.68 5.46 -6.80
C VAL A 25 -3.06 5.75 -5.34
N PRO A 26 -3.88 6.80 -5.11
CA PRO A 26 -4.16 7.26 -3.76
C PRO A 26 -5.18 6.36 -3.06
N MET A 27 -4.93 6.05 -1.78
CA MET A 27 -5.97 5.59 -0.87
C MET A 27 -6.99 6.69 -0.66
N GLN A 28 -8.25 6.30 -0.49
CA GLN A 28 -9.30 7.23 -0.11
C GLN A 28 -9.40 7.31 1.40
N ILE A 29 -9.52 8.51 1.93
CA ILE A 29 -9.65 8.79 3.35
C ILE A 29 -10.93 9.60 3.55
N SER A 30 -11.77 9.23 4.51
CA SER A 30 -12.94 10.01 4.84
C SER A 30 -12.94 10.41 6.32
N PHE A 31 -13.26 11.68 6.56
CA PHE A 31 -13.60 12.23 7.86
C PHE A 31 -15.08 12.62 7.82
N ASN A 32 -15.91 11.93 8.60
CA ASN A 32 -17.37 12.02 8.48
C ASN A 32 -17.84 11.72 7.03
N ASP A 33 -18.48 12.69 6.40
CA ASP A 33 -19.04 12.58 5.04
C ASP A 33 -18.14 13.26 3.98
N VAL A 34 -16.92 13.71 4.35
CA VAL A 34 -15.98 14.34 3.42
C VAL A 34 -14.93 13.33 3.02
N GLU A 35 -14.79 13.13 1.70
CA GLU A 35 -13.83 12.21 1.11
C GLU A 35 -12.60 12.95 0.57
N TYR A 36 -11.45 12.35 0.79
CA TYR A 36 -10.15 12.84 0.36
C TYR A 36 -9.38 11.73 -0.36
N LYS A 37 -8.48 12.14 -1.24
CA LYS A 37 -7.45 11.28 -1.82
C LYS A 37 -6.09 11.65 -1.25
N GLU A 38 -5.41 10.68 -0.66
CA GLU A 38 -4.11 10.87 -0.03
C GLU A 38 -3.08 11.41 -1.02
N ASN A 39 -2.34 12.45 -0.61
CA ASN A 39 -1.34 13.16 -1.42
C ASN A 39 -1.86 13.88 -2.69
N GLU A 40 -3.18 13.83 -2.98
CA GLU A 40 -3.79 14.65 -4.05
C GLU A 40 -4.48 15.90 -3.48
N ASN A 41 -5.43 15.71 -2.57
CA ASN A 41 -6.19 16.80 -1.94
C ASN A 41 -6.18 16.74 -0.41
N LEU A 42 -5.33 15.88 0.17
CA LEU A 42 -5.06 15.77 1.60
C LEU A 42 -3.57 15.50 1.82
N SER A 43 -2.82 16.50 2.29
CA SER A 43 -1.44 16.28 2.70
C SER A 43 -1.34 15.57 4.05
N LYS A 44 -0.15 15.06 4.40
CA LYS A 44 0.09 14.44 5.71
C LYS A 44 -0.18 15.42 6.86
N GLU A 45 0.26 16.66 6.72
CA GLU A 45 0.05 17.71 7.73
C GLU A 45 -1.44 17.98 7.92
N GLN A 46 -2.18 18.14 6.82
CA GLN A 46 -3.63 18.33 6.85
C GLN A 46 -4.37 17.14 7.45
N PHE A 47 -3.91 15.92 7.18
CA PHE A 47 -4.47 14.72 7.79
C PHE A 47 -4.33 14.75 9.32
N TYR A 48 -3.13 15.05 9.83
CA TYR A 48 -2.91 15.13 11.28
C TYR A 48 -3.67 16.28 11.92
N GLU A 49 -3.77 17.43 11.25
CA GLU A 49 -4.60 18.55 11.74
C GLU A 49 -6.09 18.15 11.83
N LEU A 50 -6.61 17.44 10.83
CA LEU A 50 -7.99 16.95 10.87
C LEU A 50 -8.17 15.92 11.97
N LEU A 51 -7.20 15.02 12.16
CA LEU A 51 -7.25 13.98 13.18
C LEU A 51 -7.29 14.57 14.60
N GLU A 52 -6.59 15.69 14.84
CA GLU A 52 -6.59 16.40 16.13
C GLU A 52 -7.86 17.22 16.36
N LYS A 53 -8.40 17.82 15.30
CA LYS A 53 -9.55 18.75 15.39
C LYS A 53 -10.90 18.08 15.28
N CYS A 54 -10.97 16.92 14.61
CA CYS A 54 -12.22 16.21 14.39
C CYS A 54 -12.49 15.23 15.52
N ASP A 55 -13.67 15.34 16.15
CA ASP A 55 -14.17 14.30 17.07
C ASP A 55 -14.74 13.10 16.30
N CYS A 56 -14.07 12.73 15.22
CA CYS A 56 -14.48 11.67 14.33
C CYS A 56 -13.31 10.71 14.04
N PHE A 57 -13.63 9.47 13.72
CA PHE A 57 -12.63 8.48 13.36
C PHE A 57 -12.47 8.44 11.85
N PRO A 58 -11.23 8.62 11.31
CA PRO A 58 -10.99 8.50 9.89
C PRO A 58 -11.23 7.07 9.40
N LYS A 59 -11.86 6.94 8.25
CA LYS A 59 -12.00 5.67 7.55
C LYS A 59 -11.15 5.71 6.29
N THR A 60 -10.59 4.56 5.92
CA THR A 60 -9.84 4.41 4.68
C THR A 60 -10.52 3.40 3.78
N SER A 61 -10.46 3.64 2.48
CA SER A 61 -10.86 2.67 1.46
C SER A 61 -9.78 2.56 0.38
N GLN A 62 -9.83 1.45 -0.35
CA GLN A 62 -8.92 1.17 -1.45
C GLN A 62 -9.07 2.19 -2.57
N PRO A 63 -8.04 2.43 -3.40
CA PRO A 63 -8.14 3.22 -4.62
C PRO A 63 -9.28 2.73 -5.51
N ALA A 64 -9.98 3.65 -6.17
CA ALA A 64 -11.06 3.28 -7.07
C ALA A 64 -10.50 2.52 -8.30
N PRO A 65 -11.23 1.55 -8.86
CA PRO A 65 -10.83 0.90 -10.11
C PRO A 65 -10.50 1.88 -11.23
N HIS A 66 -11.20 3.01 -11.28
CA HIS A 66 -11.00 4.08 -12.25
C HIS A 66 -9.58 4.68 -12.18
N ASP A 67 -9.00 4.81 -11.00
CA ASP A 67 -7.65 5.38 -10.83
C ASP A 67 -6.59 4.48 -11.51
N PHE A 68 -6.75 3.15 -11.43
CA PHE A 68 -5.93 2.20 -12.18
C PHE A 68 -6.24 2.24 -13.69
N GLU A 69 -7.52 2.32 -14.06
CA GLU A 69 -7.95 2.27 -15.45
C GLU A 69 -7.33 3.39 -16.29
N VAL A 70 -7.29 4.60 -15.75
CA VAL A 70 -6.70 5.78 -16.43
C VAL A 70 -5.24 5.53 -16.75
N LEU A 71 -4.45 5.09 -15.76
CA LEU A 71 -3.02 4.82 -15.94
C LEU A 71 -2.76 3.66 -16.90
N LEU A 72 -3.48 2.54 -16.72
CA LEU A 72 -3.27 1.34 -17.54
C LEU A 72 -3.65 1.56 -19.00
N LYS A 73 -4.71 2.31 -19.28
CA LYS A 73 -5.08 2.69 -20.66
C LYS A 73 -4.01 3.54 -21.32
N GLU A 74 -3.42 4.49 -20.59
CA GLU A 74 -2.31 5.30 -21.10
C GLU A 74 -1.10 4.44 -21.42
N PHE A 75 -0.71 3.53 -20.51
CA PHE A 75 0.46 2.67 -20.70
C PHE A 75 0.26 1.68 -21.87
N MET A 76 -0.94 1.11 -21.99
CA MET A 76 -1.29 0.25 -23.14
C MET A 76 -1.17 1.00 -24.46
N LYS A 77 -1.68 2.24 -24.53
CA LYS A 77 -1.59 3.08 -25.73
C LYS A 77 -0.14 3.34 -26.14
N ASN A 78 0.77 3.44 -25.17
CA ASN A 78 2.19 3.66 -25.41
C ASN A 78 2.98 2.36 -25.64
N ASN A 79 2.30 1.20 -25.60
CA ASN A 79 2.91 -0.12 -25.66
C ASN A 79 3.98 -0.34 -24.56
N ASP A 80 3.75 0.22 -23.39
CA ASP A 80 4.61 0.07 -22.22
C ASP A 80 4.34 -1.27 -21.51
N GLU A 81 5.27 -1.75 -20.71
CA GLU A 81 5.04 -2.81 -19.71
C GLU A 81 4.74 -2.15 -18.35
N CYS A 82 3.98 -2.83 -17.49
CA CYS A 82 3.60 -2.29 -16.20
C CYS A 82 3.86 -3.28 -15.06
N ILE A 83 4.36 -2.76 -13.95
CA ILE A 83 4.46 -3.47 -12.67
C ILE A 83 3.67 -2.68 -11.64
N ILE A 84 2.69 -3.33 -11.01
CA ILE A 84 1.90 -2.75 -9.93
C ILE A 84 2.28 -3.47 -8.64
N ILE A 85 2.66 -2.72 -7.62
CA ILE A 85 2.96 -3.24 -6.29
C ILE A 85 1.94 -2.61 -5.35
N THR A 86 1.20 -3.45 -4.63
CA THR A 86 0.11 -2.99 -3.76
C THR A 86 0.36 -3.36 -2.31
N VAL A 87 -0.26 -2.62 -1.41
CA VAL A 87 -0.41 -3.06 -0.02
C VAL A 87 -0.99 -4.47 0.04
N SER A 88 -0.71 -5.21 1.11
CA SER A 88 -1.22 -6.57 1.31
C SER A 88 -2.72 -6.70 1.01
N SER A 89 -3.06 -7.71 0.21
CA SER A 89 -4.45 -8.08 -0.10
C SER A 89 -5.26 -8.49 1.14
N SER A 90 -4.58 -8.86 2.22
CA SER A 90 -5.19 -9.14 3.52
C SER A 90 -5.55 -7.87 4.30
N LEU A 91 -5.04 -6.70 3.91
CA LEU A 91 -5.27 -5.42 4.57
C LEU A 91 -6.16 -4.47 3.77
N SER A 92 -6.16 -4.59 2.43
CA SER A 92 -6.91 -3.74 1.52
C SER A 92 -7.34 -4.49 0.26
N GLY A 93 -8.43 -4.07 -0.34
CA GLY A 93 -8.87 -4.58 -1.65
C GLY A 93 -8.14 -3.99 -2.86
N THR A 94 -7.04 -3.27 -2.65
CA THR A 94 -6.27 -2.60 -3.71
C THR A 94 -5.76 -3.59 -4.76
N TYR A 95 -5.19 -4.72 -4.31
CA TYR A 95 -4.75 -5.80 -5.21
C TYR A 95 -5.88 -6.34 -6.09
N GLN A 96 -7.06 -6.54 -5.50
CA GLN A 96 -8.23 -7.03 -6.22
C GLN A 96 -8.72 -6.03 -7.28
N ASN A 97 -8.73 -4.72 -6.94
CA ASN A 97 -9.12 -3.68 -7.88
C ASN A 97 -8.12 -3.54 -9.04
N ALA A 98 -6.82 -3.56 -8.77
CA ALA A 98 -5.78 -3.56 -9.81
C ALA A 98 -5.92 -4.79 -10.74
N SER A 99 -6.13 -5.98 -10.15
CA SER A 99 -6.33 -7.23 -10.90
C SER A 99 -7.58 -7.22 -11.75
N LEU A 100 -8.69 -6.69 -11.22
CA LEU A 100 -9.94 -6.52 -11.94
C LEU A 100 -9.75 -5.65 -13.19
N VAL A 101 -9.14 -4.49 -13.04
CA VAL A 101 -8.92 -3.55 -14.14
C VAL A 101 -7.98 -4.14 -15.18
N LYS A 102 -6.87 -4.76 -14.77
CA LYS A 102 -5.98 -5.48 -15.69
C LYS A 102 -6.74 -6.49 -16.54
N ASN A 103 -7.61 -7.30 -15.91
CA ASN A 103 -8.37 -8.34 -16.60
C ASN A 103 -9.41 -7.75 -17.57
N ILE A 104 -10.12 -6.69 -17.18
CA ILE A 104 -11.08 -5.99 -18.05
C ILE A 104 -10.38 -5.42 -19.29
N LEU A 105 -9.18 -4.88 -19.12
CA LEU A 105 -8.40 -4.30 -20.21
C LEU A 105 -7.62 -5.36 -21.03
N ALA A 106 -7.59 -6.61 -20.59
CA ALA A 106 -6.77 -7.69 -21.17
C ALA A 106 -5.29 -7.27 -21.35
N TYR A 107 -4.74 -6.56 -20.33
CA TYR A 107 -3.38 -6.03 -20.40
C TYR A 107 -2.34 -7.08 -19.99
N GLU A 108 -1.92 -7.90 -20.97
CA GLU A 108 -0.99 -9.02 -20.74
C GLU A 108 0.38 -8.58 -20.18
N ASN A 109 0.90 -7.44 -20.63
CA ASN A 109 2.19 -6.91 -20.22
C ASN A 109 2.13 -6.13 -18.88
N CYS A 110 1.11 -6.39 -18.06
CA CYS A 110 0.96 -5.83 -16.73
C CYS A 110 1.12 -6.93 -15.69
N TYR A 111 2.05 -6.75 -14.75
CA TYR A 111 2.36 -7.66 -13.67
C TYR A 111 1.95 -7.03 -12.34
N ILE A 112 1.20 -7.76 -11.51
CA ILE A 112 0.70 -7.24 -10.24
C ILE A 112 1.27 -8.06 -9.10
N VAL A 113 1.93 -7.39 -8.16
CA VAL A 113 2.54 -7.98 -6.97
C VAL A 113 1.70 -7.60 -5.76
N ASP A 114 1.12 -8.60 -5.11
CA ASP A 114 0.64 -8.46 -3.74
C ASP A 114 1.86 -8.44 -2.82
N SER A 115 2.15 -7.31 -2.20
CA SER A 115 3.35 -7.19 -1.36
C SER A 115 3.34 -8.10 -0.15
N LEU A 116 2.15 -8.55 0.30
CA LEU A 116 1.93 -9.20 1.60
C LEU A 116 2.50 -8.38 2.76
N ASN A 117 2.60 -7.08 2.56
CA ASN A 117 3.20 -6.10 3.46
C ASN A 117 2.43 -4.77 3.41
N ALA A 118 2.90 -3.78 4.15
CA ALA A 118 2.41 -2.41 4.14
C ALA A 118 3.57 -1.45 4.46
N ALA A 119 3.37 -0.15 4.23
CA ALA A 119 4.31 0.90 4.58
C ALA A 119 5.76 0.56 4.13
N ALA A 120 6.72 0.58 5.04
CA ALA A 120 8.12 0.32 4.74
C ALA A 120 8.38 -1.04 4.04
N GLY A 121 7.53 -2.05 4.27
CA GLY A 121 7.68 -3.36 3.61
C GLY A 121 7.26 -3.35 2.14
N GLU A 122 6.19 -2.65 1.82
CA GLU A 122 5.74 -2.40 0.44
C GLU A 122 6.71 -1.45 -0.29
N ARG A 123 7.12 -0.38 0.40
CA ARG A 123 8.12 0.56 -0.12
C ARG A 123 9.41 -0.14 -0.52
N LEU A 124 9.93 -1.04 0.31
CA LEU A 124 11.15 -1.80 0.02
C LEU A 124 11.03 -2.61 -1.28
N LEU A 125 9.87 -3.21 -1.54
CA LEU A 125 9.60 -3.91 -2.80
C LEU A 125 9.60 -2.94 -3.98
N THR A 126 8.98 -1.78 -3.82
CA THR A 126 8.90 -0.75 -4.86
C THR A 126 10.29 -0.19 -5.16
N ASP A 127 11.09 0.13 -4.14
CA ASP A 127 12.48 0.58 -4.30
C ASP A 127 13.33 -0.47 -5.02
N TYR A 128 13.12 -1.75 -4.70
CA TYR A 128 13.84 -2.83 -5.38
C TYR A 128 13.40 -2.98 -6.85
N ALA A 129 12.11 -2.80 -7.15
CA ALA A 129 11.63 -2.77 -8.53
C ALA A 129 12.24 -1.63 -9.34
N ILE A 130 12.35 -0.43 -8.74
CA ILE A 130 13.02 0.73 -9.34
C ILE A 130 14.47 0.40 -9.67
N LYS A 131 15.19 -0.18 -8.70
CA LYS A 131 16.57 -0.60 -8.90
C LYS A 131 16.71 -1.58 -10.06
N LEU A 132 15.92 -2.66 -10.08
CA LEU A 132 15.98 -3.68 -11.13
C LEU A 132 15.64 -3.11 -12.52
N ARG A 133 14.66 -2.18 -12.60
CA ARG A 133 14.35 -1.45 -13.83
C ARG A 133 15.55 -0.65 -14.32
N ASN A 134 16.22 0.06 -13.42
CA ASN A 134 17.38 0.87 -13.74
C ASN A 134 18.60 0.01 -14.12
N ASP A 135 18.69 -1.21 -13.60
CA ASP A 135 19.67 -2.24 -13.97
C ASP A 135 19.35 -2.92 -15.32
N GLY A 136 18.25 -2.52 -15.99
CA GLY A 136 17.88 -2.99 -17.33
C GLY A 136 17.15 -4.34 -17.36
N LYS A 137 16.60 -4.80 -16.24
CA LYS A 137 15.78 -6.02 -16.18
C LYS A 137 14.45 -5.83 -16.89
N SER A 138 13.92 -6.89 -17.53
CA SER A 138 12.57 -6.92 -18.08
C SER A 138 11.51 -6.93 -16.98
N ALA A 139 10.28 -6.49 -17.28
CA ALA A 139 9.19 -6.48 -16.31
C ALA A 139 8.89 -7.88 -15.74
N LYS A 140 9.01 -8.92 -16.57
CA LYS A 140 8.82 -10.31 -16.14
C LYS A 140 9.90 -10.77 -15.15
N GLU A 141 11.17 -10.40 -15.37
CA GLU A 141 12.27 -10.70 -14.44
C GLU A 141 12.06 -9.96 -13.13
N ILE A 142 11.71 -8.66 -13.19
CA ILE A 142 11.42 -7.86 -11.99
C ILE A 142 10.29 -8.50 -11.20
N PHE A 143 9.18 -8.86 -11.84
CA PHE A 143 8.07 -9.54 -11.19
C PHE A 143 8.51 -10.81 -10.47
N GLY A 144 9.31 -11.68 -11.13
CA GLY A 144 9.84 -12.89 -10.52
C GLY A 144 10.70 -12.63 -9.29
N GLU A 145 11.58 -11.64 -9.34
CA GLU A 145 12.42 -11.24 -8.20
C GLU A 145 11.58 -10.69 -7.03
N LEU A 146 10.55 -9.88 -7.32
CA LEU A 146 9.66 -9.35 -6.29
C LEU A 146 8.84 -10.45 -5.61
N GLU A 147 8.35 -11.44 -6.36
CA GLU A 147 7.63 -12.60 -5.82
C GLU A 147 8.50 -13.41 -4.84
N ILE A 148 9.81 -13.48 -5.08
CA ILE A 148 10.76 -14.11 -4.17
C ILE A 148 11.04 -13.21 -2.96
N LEU A 149 11.32 -11.91 -3.20
CA LEU A 149 11.73 -10.99 -2.14
C LEU A 149 10.62 -10.77 -1.11
N LYS A 150 9.36 -10.63 -1.54
CA LYS A 150 8.23 -10.39 -0.63
C LYS A 150 8.12 -11.43 0.49
N THR A 151 8.53 -12.69 0.21
CA THR A 151 8.48 -13.78 1.19
C THR A 151 9.56 -13.67 2.27
N LYS A 152 10.58 -12.82 2.06
CA LYS A 152 11.73 -12.63 2.95
C LYS A 152 11.61 -11.38 3.82
N ILE A 153 10.73 -10.45 3.46
CA ILE A 153 10.52 -9.20 4.19
C ILE A 153 9.81 -9.51 5.50
N LYS A 154 10.32 -8.94 6.59
CA LYS A 154 9.71 -8.97 7.91
C LYS A 154 9.54 -7.54 8.40
N LEU A 155 8.32 -7.10 8.57
CA LEU A 155 7.99 -5.79 9.10
C LEU A 155 7.59 -5.90 10.57
N TYR A 156 8.21 -5.09 11.40
CA TYR A 156 7.83 -4.83 12.79
C TYR A 156 7.62 -3.34 12.97
N ALA A 157 6.58 -2.96 13.69
CA ALA A 157 6.30 -1.57 14.02
C ALA A 157 5.92 -1.43 15.49
N CYS A 158 6.51 -0.43 16.16
CA CYS A 158 6.11 0.00 17.49
C CYS A 158 5.10 1.12 17.34
N LEU A 159 3.94 0.98 17.97
CA LEU A 159 2.82 1.91 17.85
C LEU A 159 2.52 2.56 19.19
N ASP A 160 1.95 3.76 19.16
CA ASP A 160 1.44 4.40 20.36
C ASP A 160 0.11 3.78 20.82
N THR A 161 -0.71 3.34 19.87
CA THR A 161 -2.01 2.70 20.12
C THR A 161 -2.36 1.70 19.04
N LEU A 162 -3.12 0.68 19.39
CA LEU A 162 -3.73 -0.29 18.46
C LEU A 162 -5.14 0.13 18.01
N GLU A 163 -5.67 1.24 18.52
CA GLU A 163 -7.05 1.64 18.33
C GLU A 163 -7.40 1.79 16.84
N TYR A 164 -6.54 2.46 16.07
CA TYR A 164 -6.78 2.70 14.65
C TYR A 164 -6.82 1.39 13.84
N LEU A 165 -5.93 0.44 14.14
CA LEU A 165 -5.94 -0.87 13.51
C LEU A 165 -7.18 -1.68 13.86
N HIS A 166 -7.63 -1.60 15.11
CA HIS A 166 -8.83 -2.30 15.56
C HIS A 166 -10.09 -1.69 14.97
N ARG A 167 -10.28 -0.37 15.09
CA ARG A 167 -11.45 0.35 14.56
C ARG A 167 -11.50 0.30 13.03
N GLY A 168 -10.35 0.27 12.37
CA GLY A 168 -10.21 0.06 10.93
C GLY A 168 -10.45 -1.39 10.48
N GLY A 169 -10.59 -2.34 11.40
CA GLY A 169 -10.84 -3.77 11.10
C GLY A 169 -9.62 -4.57 10.65
N ARG A 170 -8.39 -4.03 10.73
CA ARG A 170 -7.13 -4.71 10.40
C ARG A 170 -6.52 -5.44 11.59
N LEU A 171 -7.12 -5.29 12.76
CA LEU A 171 -6.78 -6.03 13.98
C LEU A 171 -8.06 -6.55 14.65
N SER A 172 -8.10 -7.84 14.97
CA SER A 172 -9.25 -8.45 15.65
C SER A 172 -9.44 -7.90 17.06
N LYS A 173 -10.70 -7.93 17.57
CA LYS A 173 -11.03 -7.50 18.94
C LYS A 173 -10.21 -8.26 19.98
N THR A 174 -10.00 -9.56 19.79
CA THR A 174 -9.20 -10.39 20.71
C THR A 174 -7.73 -9.94 20.73
N ALA A 175 -7.13 -9.69 19.56
CA ALA A 175 -5.74 -9.21 19.48
C ALA A 175 -5.59 -7.81 20.08
N TYR A 176 -6.58 -6.92 19.88
CA TYR A 176 -6.63 -5.60 20.50
C TYR A 176 -6.64 -5.67 22.03
N THR A 177 -7.51 -6.51 22.60
CA THR A 177 -7.63 -6.65 24.07
C THR A 177 -6.34 -7.18 24.69
N VAL A 178 -5.66 -8.12 24.05
CA VAL A 178 -4.38 -8.67 24.53
C VAL A 178 -3.25 -7.63 24.47
N GLY A 179 -3.27 -6.76 23.44
CA GLY A 179 -2.27 -5.72 23.26
C GLY A 179 -2.42 -4.49 24.18
N MET A 180 -3.55 -4.35 24.85
CA MET A 180 -3.88 -3.23 25.77
C MET A 180 -3.28 -3.34 27.16
N ILE A 181 -2.24 -4.17 27.37
CA ILE A 181 -1.59 -4.30 28.68
C ILE A 181 -0.91 -2.96 29.03
N ALA A 182 -1.29 -2.43 30.20
CA ALA A 182 -1.01 -1.07 30.65
C ALA A 182 0.47 -0.61 30.48
N ASN A 183 0.65 0.59 29.95
CA ASN A 183 1.92 1.34 29.85
C ASN A 183 3.03 0.73 28.98
N ILE A 184 2.73 -0.18 28.06
CA ILE A 184 3.70 -0.72 27.11
C ILE A 184 3.26 -0.35 25.70
N LYS A 185 4.14 0.28 24.90
CA LYS A 185 3.88 0.53 23.49
C LYS A 185 3.79 -0.81 22.75
N PRO A 186 2.67 -1.11 22.07
CA PRO A 186 2.51 -2.39 21.39
C PRO A 186 3.41 -2.48 20.17
N VAL A 187 3.98 -3.66 19.96
CA VAL A 187 4.69 -4.00 18.75
C VAL A 187 3.80 -4.91 17.91
N ILE A 188 3.64 -4.56 16.65
CA ILE A 188 2.99 -5.38 15.64
C ILE A 188 4.01 -5.95 14.67
N HIS A 189 3.64 -7.02 13.99
CA HIS A 189 4.36 -7.53 12.83
C HIS A 189 3.39 -8.05 11.77
N ILE A 190 3.84 -8.06 10.53
CA ILE A 190 3.08 -8.63 9.42
C ILE A 190 3.46 -10.10 9.28
N LEU A 191 2.46 -10.97 9.23
CA LEU A 191 2.62 -12.40 9.01
C LEU A 191 2.86 -12.70 7.52
N LYS A 192 3.25 -13.95 7.21
CA LYS A 192 3.50 -14.40 5.84
C LYS A 192 2.29 -14.32 4.91
N ASP A 193 1.10 -14.33 5.47
CA ASP A 193 -0.18 -14.17 4.74
C ASP A 193 -0.59 -12.70 4.58
N GLY A 194 0.26 -11.76 5.01
CA GLY A 194 0.01 -10.33 4.91
C GLY A 194 -0.90 -9.75 6.00
N THR A 195 -1.32 -10.54 6.99
CA THR A 195 -2.15 -10.07 8.12
C THR A 195 -1.29 -9.46 9.23
N ILE A 196 -1.89 -8.56 10.03
CA ILE A 196 -1.23 -7.92 11.18
C ILE A 196 -1.44 -8.77 12.44
N LYS A 197 -0.35 -8.95 13.20
CA LYS A 197 -0.39 -9.60 14.51
C LYS A 197 0.32 -8.75 15.55
N VAL A 198 -0.22 -8.71 16.77
CA VAL A 198 0.46 -8.11 17.93
C VAL A 198 1.52 -9.09 18.45
N SER A 199 2.74 -8.60 18.62
CA SER A 199 3.83 -9.38 19.23
C SER A 199 3.64 -9.44 20.73
N PRO A 200 3.66 -10.62 21.35
CA PRO A 200 3.41 -10.76 22.79
C PRO A 200 4.55 -10.20 23.66
N LYS A 201 5.74 -10.07 23.12
CA LYS A 201 6.95 -9.40 23.70
C LYS A 201 7.97 -9.19 22.58
N LEU A 202 8.74 -8.11 22.65
CA LEU A 202 10.09 -8.06 22.11
C LEU A 202 11.03 -8.69 23.12
#